data_9e41cf9573f37125746efae60fb93b64
#
_entry.id   9e41cf9573f37125746efae60fb93b64
#
_cell.length_a   1.000
_cell.length_b   1.000
_cell.length_c   1.000
_cell.angle_alpha   90.00
_cell.angle_beta   90.00
_cell.angle_gamma   90.00
#
_symmetry.space_group_name_H-M   'P 1'
#
loop_
_entity.id
_entity.type
_entity.pdbx_description
1 polymer ?
#
loop_
_entity_poly.entity_id
_entity_poly.type
_entity_poly.pdbx_seq_one_letter_code
_entity_poly.pdbx_strand_id
1 'polypeptide(L)'
;IVQKQTTELERISGMSAEDAKNMLLDQLKHDLAQEQMQLIRENEAKIKEVSLEKSKEILSTTMQRCMIEQVVETTVSVVALPNDEMKGRIIGREGRNIRALETLTGVDLIIDDTPEAVVLSSFDPVRREIAKLALEKLIVDGRIHPVRIEEMVEKAQEEIDKKIWEEGENAALEMGVMGLNK
;
A
#
# COMPACT_ATOMS: atom_id res chain seq x y z
N ILE A 1 10.98 74.04 32.74
CA ILE A 1 11.84 73.09 33.47
C ILE A 1 12.21 71.92 32.57
N VAL A 2 11.30 71.24 31.90
CA VAL A 2 11.54 70.09 31.02
C VAL A 2 12.50 70.44 29.87
N GLN A 3 12.31 71.58 29.17
CA GLN A 3 13.21 71.98 28.07
C GLN A 3 14.67 72.16 28.54
N LYS A 4 14.90 72.80 29.73
CA LYS A 4 16.25 72.95 30.27
C LYS A 4 16.91 71.63 30.64
N GLN A 5 16.13 70.65 31.13
CA GLN A 5 16.60 69.33 31.44
C GLN A 5 16.99 68.54 30.18
N THR A 6 16.18 68.65 29.11
CA THR A 6 16.48 68.02 27.83
C THR A 6 17.73 68.57 27.20
N THR A 7 17.94 69.93 27.19
CA THR A 7 19.15 70.57 26.65
C THR A 7 20.42 70.19 27.47
N GLU A 8 20.30 70.04 28.79
CA GLU A 8 21.41 69.61 29.63
C GLU A 8 21.74 68.10 29.44
N LEU A 9 20.71 67.24 29.22
CA LEU A 9 20.91 65.85 28.84
C LEU A 9 21.57 65.68 27.46
N GLU A 10 21.16 66.49 26.48
CA GLU A 10 21.77 66.53 25.15
C GLU A 10 23.24 66.96 25.25
N ARG A 11 23.57 67.98 26.10
CA ARG A 11 24.92 68.43 26.33
C ARG A 11 25.82 67.39 26.99
N ILE A 12 25.29 66.63 27.95
CA ILE A 12 26.01 65.60 28.70
C ILE A 12 26.18 64.31 27.90
N SER A 13 25.16 63.89 27.14
CA SER A 13 25.15 62.67 26.32
C SER A 13 25.90 62.86 25.00
N GLY A 14 26.11 64.09 24.54
CA GLY A 14 26.68 64.36 23.23
C GLY A 14 25.80 63.99 22.04
N MET A 15 24.53 63.67 22.30
CA MET A 15 23.56 63.24 21.30
C MET A 15 22.37 64.17 21.31
N SER A 16 21.81 64.44 20.13
CA SER A 16 20.53 65.18 20.02
C SER A 16 19.35 64.25 20.43
N ALA A 17 18.22 64.86 20.84
CA ALA A 17 17.02 64.08 21.15
C ALA A 17 16.56 63.26 19.94
N GLU A 18 16.84 63.74 18.72
CA GLU A 18 16.47 63.06 17.47
C GLU A 18 17.39 61.85 17.20
N ASP A 19 18.70 61.96 17.46
CA ASP A 19 19.65 60.87 17.37
C ASP A 19 19.37 59.76 18.40
N ALA A 20 19.06 60.13 19.64
CA ALA A 20 18.66 59.18 20.68
C ALA A 20 17.35 58.44 20.34
N LYS A 21 16.37 59.14 19.76
CA LYS A 21 15.15 58.51 19.27
C LYS A 21 15.42 57.52 18.13
N ASN A 22 16.24 57.91 17.16
CA ASN A 22 16.58 57.03 16.03
C ASN A 22 17.32 55.80 16.50
N MET A 23 18.29 55.96 17.42
CA MET A 23 19.02 54.84 18.01
C MET A 23 18.10 53.86 18.77
N LEU A 24 17.17 54.35 19.57
CA LEU A 24 16.16 53.54 20.26
C LEU A 24 15.21 52.84 19.27
N LEU A 25 14.80 53.51 18.21
CA LEU A 25 13.96 52.90 17.18
C LEU A 25 14.69 51.80 16.41
N ASP A 26 15.97 51.95 16.13
CA ASP A 26 16.76 50.95 15.44
C ASP A 26 17.05 49.74 16.35
N GLN A 27 17.33 50.01 17.65
CA GLN A 27 17.42 48.92 18.64
C GLN A 27 16.12 48.16 18.77
N LEU A 28 15.01 48.83 18.89
CA LEU A 28 13.69 48.23 18.97
C LEU A 28 13.35 47.41 17.69
N LYS A 29 13.68 47.91 16.51
CA LYS A 29 13.52 47.16 15.26
C LYS A 29 14.36 45.86 15.25
N HIS A 30 15.61 45.95 15.76
CA HIS A 30 16.50 44.77 15.85
C HIS A 30 15.94 43.72 16.81
N ASP A 31 15.51 44.14 18.00
CA ASP A 31 14.94 43.28 19.02
C ASP A 31 13.63 42.63 18.54
N LEU A 32 12.75 43.42 17.90
CA LEU A 32 11.53 42.91 17.29
C LEU A 32 11.80 41.92 16.14
N ALA A 33 12.82 42.17 15.33
CA ALA A 33 13.19 41.26 14.26
C ALA A 33 13.67 39.92 14.81
N GLN A 34 14.44 39.93 15.91
CA GLN A 34 14.87 38.68 16.59
C GLN A 34 13.68 37.93 17.17
N GLU A 35 12.78 38.58 17.86
CA GLU A 35 11.57 37.97 18.41
C GLU A 35 10.65 37.39 17.32
N GLN A 36 10.49 38.11 16.21
CA GLN A 36 9.74 37.61 15.04
C GLN A 36 10.39 36.37 14.46
N MET A 37 11.73 36.31 14.30
CA MET A 37 12.45 35.13 13.80
C MET A 37 12.28 33.92 14.73
N GLN A 38 12.29 34.16 16.05
CA GLN A 38 12.08 33.08 17.01
C GLN A 38 10.64 32.54 16.93
N LEU A 39 9.63 33.41 16.89
CA LEU A 39 8.24 33.05 16.70
C LEU A 39 7.97 32.27 15.41
N ILE A 40 8.60 32.70 14.31
CA ILE A 40 8.53 31.98 13.03
C ILE A 40 9.08 30.56 13.17
N ARG A 41 10.27 30.40 13.74
CA ARG A 41 10.88 29.08 13.94
C ARG A 41 10.05 28.15 14.83
N GLU A 42 9.50 28.68 15.91
CA GLU A 42 8.61 27.92 16.81
C GLU A 42 7.33 27.49 16.10
N ASN A 43 6.74 28.38 15.31
CA ASN A 43 5.57 28.06 14.51
C ASN A 43 5.86 27.02 13.40
N GLU A 44 6.98 27.16 12.70
CA GLU A 44 7.41 26.18 11.70
C GLU A 44 7.63 24.79 12.31
N ALA A 45 8.24 24.72 13.50
CA ALA A 45 8.42 23.45 14.20
C ALA A 45 7.09 22.81 14.59
N LYS A 46 6.16 23.61 15.15
CA LYS A 46 4.79 23.15 15.47
C LYS A 46 4.02 22.69 14.24
N ILE A 47 4.10 23.45 13.15
CA ILE A 47 3.43 23.08 11.89
C ILE A 47 3.99 21.76 11.36
N LYS A 48 5.32 21.55 11.39
CA LYS A 48 5.92 20.27 10.98
C LYS A 48 5.44 19.08 11.82
N GLU A 49 5.39 19.25 13.15
CA GLU A 49 4.92 18.23 14.08
C GLU A 49 3.45 17.87 13.84
N VAL A 50 2.57 18.87 13.81
CA VAL A 50 1.14 18.69 13.56
C VAL A 50 0.88 18.09 12.16
N SER A 51 1.64 18.54 11.15
CA SER A 51 1.53 18.02 9.79
C SER A 51 1.93 16.54 9.72
N LEU A 52 2.98 16.14 10.45
CA LEU A 52 3.42 14.74 10.51
C LEU A 52 2.37 13.84 11.19
N GLU A 53 1.82 14.28 12.32
CA GLU A 53 0.75 13.55 13.00
C GLU A 53 -0.50 13.41 12.11
N LYS A 54 -0.91 14.50 11.50
CA LYS A 54 -2.08 14.51 10.61
C LYS A 54 -1.88 13.64 9.37
N SER A 55 -0.66 13.63 8.82
CA SER A 55 -0.31 12.75 7.70
C SER A 55 -0.37 11.28 8.10
N LYS A 56 0.11 10.92 9.29
CA LYS A 56 0.02 9.55 9.80
C LYS A 56 -1.44 9.13 10.02
N GLU A 57 -2.26 10.00 10.56
CA GLU A 57 -3.70 9.76 10.77
C GLU A 57 -4.44 9.52 9.46
N ILE A 58 -4.19 10.37 8.45
CA ILE A 58 -4.78 10.26 7.11
C ILE A 58 -4.32 8.96 6.44
N LEU A 59 -3.02 8.65 6.46
CA LEU A 59 -2.48 7.43 5.89
C LEU A 59 -3.06 6.18 6.56
N SER A 60 -3.11 6.16 7.90
CA SER A 60 -3.69 5.04 8.65
C SER A 60 -5.17 4.83 8.29
N THR A 61 -5.95 5.90 8.26
CA THR A 61 -7.38 5.84 7.90
C THR A 61 -7.58 5.39 6.46
N THR A 62 -6.76 5.90 5.54
CA THR A 62 -6.81 5.53 4.12
C THR A 62 -6.43 4.06 3.92
N MET A 63 -5.34 3.61 4.57
CA MET A 63 -4.93 2.21 4.54
C MET A 63 -6.03 1.27 5.05
N GLN A 64 -6.67 1.61 6.17
CA GLN A 64 -7.76 0.80 6.71
C GLN A 64 -8.95 0.68 5.75
N ARG A 65 -9.28 1.73 5.01
CA ARG A 65 -10.37 1.71 4.03
C ARG A 65 -10.00 0.92 2.77
N CYS A 66 -8.82 1.18 2.22
CA CYS A 66 -8.36 0.52 0.99
C CYS A 66 -7.97 -0.95 1.21
N MET A 67 -7.56 -1.32 2.44
CA MET A 67 -7.04 -2.65 2.72
C MET A 67 -8.09 -3.74 2.51
N ILE A 68 -9.35 -3.49 2.88
CA ILE A 68 -10.43 -4.48 2.74
C ILE A 68 -10.68 -4.77 1.27
N GLU A 69 -10.84 -3.75 0.44
CA GLU A 69 -11.06 -3.91 -1.00
C GLU A 69 -9.86 -4.57 -1.68
N GLN A 70 -8.65 -4.10 -1.37
CA GLN A 70 -7.41 -4.63 -1.92
C GLN A 70 -7.16 -6.09 -1.51
N VAL A 71 -7.45 -6.48 -0.27
CA VAL A 71 -7.32 -7.86 0.19
C VAL A 71 -8.29 -8.77 -0.57
N VAL A 72 -9.54 -8.38 -0.72
CA VAL A 72 -10.51 -9.18 -1.49
C VAL A 72 -10.05 -9.33 -2.95
N GLU A 73 -9.65 -8.23 -3.60
CA GLU A 73 -9.20 -8.26 -5.00
C GLU A 73 -7.92 -9.09 -5.20
N THR A 74 -7.00 -9.04 -4.24
CA THR A 74 -5.70 -9.75 -4.33
C THR A 74 -5.73 -11.18 -3.81
N THR A 75 -6.72 -11.60 -3.02
CA THR A 75 -6.76 -12.93 -2.39
C THR A 75 -7.78 -13.86 -2.99
N VAL A 76 -8.69 -13.36 -3.83
CA VAL A 76 -9.79 -14.13 -4.40
C VAL A 76 -9.66 -14.21 -5.92
N SER A 77 -9.96 -15.37 -6.49
CA SER A 77 -10.11 -15.59 -7.93
C SER A 77 -11.41 -16.36 -8.20
N VAL A 78 -12.12 -15.98 -9.25
CA VAL A 78 -13.36 -16.63 -9.65
C VAL A 78 -13.13 -17.49 -10.88
N VAL A 79 -13.61 -18.72 -10.87
CA VAL A 79 -13.61 -19.64 -12.00
C VAL A 79 -15.04 -19.84 -12.47
N ALA A 80 -15.31 -19.52 -13.74
CA ALA A 80 -16.61 -19.73 -14.34
C ALA A 80 -16.84 -21.21 -14.66
N LEU A 81 -18.03 -21.68 -14.38
CA LEU A 81 -18.47 -23.05 -14.69
C LEU A 81 -19.42 -23.05 -15.89
N PRO A 82 -19.39 -24.06 -16.75
CA PRO A 82 -20.31 -24.17 -17.87
C PRO A 82 -21.76 -24.44 -17.45
N ASN A 83 -21.97 -24.99 -16.26
CA ASN A 83 -23.26 -25.25 -15.63
C ASN A 83 -23.11 -25.52 -14.14
N ASP A 84 -24.21 -25.41 -13.38
CA ASP A 84 -24.22 -25.65 -11.93
C ASP A 84 -24.04 -27.14 -11.56
N GLU A 85 -24.29 -28.09 -12.46
CA GLU A 85 -24.01 -29.50 -12.21
C GLU A 85 -22.54 -29.78 -11.95
N MET A 86 -21.67 -28.97 -12.50
CA MET A 86 -20.22 -29.09 -12.27
C MET A 86 -19.83 -28.82 -10.81
N LYS A 87 -20.59 -28.02 -10.06
CA LYS A 87 -20.37 -27.80 -8.62
C LYS A 87 -20.41 -29.13 -7.87
N GLY A 88 -21.44 -29.95 -8.10
CA GLY A 88 -21.57 -31.25 -7.48
C GLY A 88 -20.42 -32.20 -7.82
N ARG A 89 -19.89 -32.13 -9.06
CA ARG A 89 -18.77 -32.94 -9.51
C ARG A 89 -17.43 -32.47 -8.89
N ILE A 90 -17.24 -31.17 -8.74
CA ILE A 90 -16.08 -30.56 -8.07
C ILE A 90 -16.09 -30.95 -6.59
N ILE A 91 -17.23 -30.90 -5.91
CA ILE A 91 -17.37 -31.34 -4.52
C ILE A 91 -17.07 -32.84 -4.42
N GLY A 92 -17.70 -33.64 -5.26
CA GLY A 92 -17.63 -35.09 -5.24
C GLY A 92 -18.34 -35.70 -4.04
N ARG A 93 -18.36 -37.05 -3.98
CA ARG A 93 -19.00 -37.77 -2.87
C ARG A 93 -18.31 -37.44 -1.55
N GLU A 94 -19.08 -36.98 -0.57
CA GLU A 94 -18.60 -36.61 0.77
C GLU A 94 -17.48 -35.53 0.74
N GLY A 95 -17.42 -34.73 -0.32
CA GLY A 95 -16.42 -33.67 -0.46
C GLY A 95 -15.00 -34.16 -0.77
N ARG A 96 -14.81 -35.40 -1.25
CA ARG A 96 -13.48 -35.98 -1.47
C ARG A 96 -12.67 -35.26 -2.56
N ASN A 97 -13.33 -34.75 -3.60
CA ASN A 97 -12.65 -34.09 -4.71
C ASN A 97 -12.21 -32.67 -4.31
N ILE A 98 -13.09 -31.92 -3.65
CA ILE A 98 -12.74 -30.59 -3.16
C ILE A 98 -11.59 -30.66 -2.15
N ARG A 99 -11.64 -31.58 -1.17
CA ARG A 99 -10.55 -31.76 -0.20
C ARG A 99 -9.24 -32.17 -0.85
N ALA A 100 -9.27 -32.99 -1.91
CA ALA A 100 -8.07 -33.35 -2.64
C ALA A 100 -7.44 -32.13 -3.31
N LEU A 101 -8.25 -31.29 -3.96
CA LEU A 101 -7.78 -30.06 -4.60
C LEU A 101 -7.23 -29.07 -3.58
N GLU A 102 -7.94 -28.82 -2.48
CA GLU A 102 -7.50 -27.95 -1.37
C GLU A 102 -6.19 -28.44 -0.73
N THR A 103 -6.07 -29.75 -0.51
CA THR A 103 -4.86 -30.33 0.10
C THR A 103 -3.65 -30.21 -0.82
N LEU A 104 -3.82 -30.43 -2.13
CA LEU A 104 -2.72 -30.39 -3.11
C LEU A 104 -2.27 -28.96 -3.43
N THR A 105 -3.21 -28.01 -3.49
CA THR A 105 -2.91 -26.64 -3.87
C THR A 105 -2.67 -25.71 -2.68
N GLY A 106 -3.22 -26.03 -1.51
CA GLY A 106 -3.24 -25.13 -0.35
C GLY A 106 -4.13 -23.92 -0.55
N VAL A 107 -5.18 -24.03 -1.40
CA VAL A 107 -6.14 -22.97 -1.74
C VAL A 107 -7.52 -23.43 -1.31
N ASP A 108 -8.25 -22.56 -0.61
CA ASP A 108 -9.62 -22.85 -0.20
C ASP A 108 -10.60 -22.64 -1.37
N LEU A 109 -11.48 -23.62 -1.59
CA LEU A 109 -12.55 -23.55 -2.58
C LEU A 109 -13.88 -23.23 -1.92
N ILE A 110 -14.43 -22.09 -2.26
CA ILE A 110 -15.74 -21.64 -1.77
C ILE A 110 -16.77 -21.87 -2.87
N ILE A 111 -17.69 -22.77 -2.59
CA ILE A 111 -18.81 -23.11 -3.48
C ILE A 111 -20.10 -22.68 -2.78
N ASP A 112 -20.62 -21.56 -3.23
CA ASP A 112 -21.83 -20.93 -2.71
C ASP A 112 -22.98 -20.97 -3.74
N ASP A 113 -24.06 -20.24 -3.46
CA ASP A 113 -25.23 -20.15 -4.33
C ASP A 113 -25.01 -19.25 -5.57
N THR A 114 -23.82 -18.67 -5.75
CA THR A 114 -23.50 -17.89 -6.95
C THR A 114 -23.60 -18.78 -8.20
N PRO A 115 -24.46 -18.46 -9.17
CA PRO A 115 -24.67 -19.33 -10.32
C PRO A 115 -23.39 -19.45 -11.16
N GLU A 116 -23.13 -20.67 -11.64
CA GLU A 116 -22.05 -20.97 -12.59
C GLU A 116 -20.66 -20.44 -12.22
N ALA A 117 -20.34 -20.37 -10.91
CA ALA A 117 -19.05 -19.92 -10.43
C ALA A 117 -18.55 -20.70 -9.21
N VAL A 118 -17.23 -20.78 -9.08
CA VAL A 118 -16.49 -21.23 -7.89
C VAL A 118 -15.47 -20.19 -7.54
N VAL A 119 -15.36 -19.87 -6.26
CA VAL A 119 -14.43 -18.89 -5.74
C VAL A 119 -13.22 -19.61 -5.12
N LEU A 120 -12.02 -19.21 -5.52
CA LEU A 120 -10.76 -19.66 -4.98
C LEU A 120 -10.19 -18.59 -4.06
N SER A 121 -9.83 -18.95 -2.83
CA SER A 121 -9.29 -18.03 -1.84
C SER A 121 -7.92 -18.49 -1.35
N SER A 122 -6.91 -17.63 -1.50
CA SER A 122 -5.57 -17.84 -0.97
C SER A 122 -4.79 -16.52 -0.93
N PHE A 123 -3.95 -16.35 0.08
CA PHE A 123 -3.00 -15.23 0.15
C PHE A 123 -1.84 -15.36 -0.83
N ASP A 124 -1.53 -16.59 -1.27
CA ASP A 124 -0.46 -16.85 -2.22
C ASP A 124 -1.01 -16.78 -3.66
N PRO A 125 -0.62 -15.76 -4.45
CA PRO A 125 -1.13 -15.59 -5.81
C PRO A 125 -0.68 -16.71 -6.76
N VAL A 126 0.50 -17.30 -6.52
CA VAL A 126 1.02 -18.38 -7.37
C VAL A 126 0.19 -19.66 -7.16
N ARG A 127 -0.05 -20.04 -5.91
CA ARG A 127 -0.90 -21.19 -5.57
C ARG A 127 -2.31 -21.02 -6.08
N ARG A 128 -2.85 -19.80 -5.98
CA ARG A 128 -4.20 -19.51 -6.47
C ARG A 128 -4.31 -19.65 -7.99
N GLU A 129 -3.28 -19.18 -8.73
CA GLU A 129 -3.27 -19.33 -10.19
C GLU A 129 -3.08 -20.79 -10.61
N ILE A 130 -2.25 -21.58 -9.90
CA ILE A 130 -2.13 -23.03 -10.09
C ILE A 130 -3.48 -23.72 -9.88
N ALA A 131 -4.17 -23.42 -8.78
CA ALA A 131 -5.48 -23.99 -8.49
C ALA A 131 -6.52 -23.62 -9.55
N LYS A 132 -6.52 -22.37 -10.00
CA LYS A 132 -7.39 -21.88 -11.06
C LYS A 132 -7.15 -22.63 -12.37
N LEU A 133 -5.91 -22.70 -12.83
CA LEU A 133 -5.54 -23.38 -14.06
C LEU A 133 -5.84 -24.90 -14.00
N ALA A 134 -5.57 -25.55 -12.85
CA ALA A 134 -5.90 -26.95 -12.65
C ALA A 134 -7.43 -27.19 -12.71
N LEU A 135 -8.20 -26.32 -12.07
CA LEU A 135 -9.67 -26.40 -12.08
C LEU A 135 -10.24 -26.17 -13.49
N GLU A 136 -9.78 -25.18 -14.23
CA GLU A 136 -10.16 -24.94 -15.61
C GLU A 136 -9.88 -26.15 -16.52
N LYS A 137 -8.71 -26.77 -16.38
CA LYS A 137 -8.37 -28.01 -17.11
C LYS A 137 -9.27 -29.20 -16.73
N LEU A 138 -9.63 -29.33 -15.45
CA LEU A 138 -10.55 -30.37 -14.97
C LEU A 138 -11.97 -30.16 -15.50
N ILE A 139 -12.42 -28.93 -15.60
CA ILE A 139 -13.73 -28.56 -16.16
C ILE A 139 -13.79 -28.94 -17.65
N VAL A 140 -12.76 -28.63 -18.42
CA VAL A 140 -12.67 -28.96 -19.85
C VAL A 140 -12.59 -30.48 -20.07
N ASP A 141 -11.78 -31.19 -19.26
CA ASP A 141 -11.66 -32.66 -19.33
C ASP A 141 -12.93 -33.38 -18.89
N GLY A 142 -13.70 -32.78 -18.02
CA GLY A 142 -14.95 -33.32 -17.49
C GLY A 142 -14.79 -34.51 -16.55
N ARG A 143 -13.60 -35.00 -16.26
CA ARG A 143 -13.31 -36.13 -15.35
C ARG A 143 -12.70 -35.62 -14.06
N ILE A 144 -13.54 -35.49 -13.03
CA ILE A 144 -13.13 -34.94 -11.74
C ILE A 144 -13.10 -36.09 -10.72
N HIS A 145 -11.90 -36.58 -10.43
CA HIS A 145 -11.63 -37.55 -9.37
C HIS A 145 -10.20 -37.34 -8.81
N PRO A 146 -9.87 -37.80 -7.60
CA PRO A 146 -8.65 -37.42 -6.90
C PRO A 146 -7.35 -37.64 -7.71
N VAL A 147 -7.18 -38.77 -8.37
CA VAL A 147 -5.98 -39.05 -9.19
C VAL A 147 -5.86 -38.06 -10.35
N ARG A 148 -6.99 -37.73 -10.99
CA ARG A 148 -6.98 -36.77 -12.11
C ARG A 148 -6.73 -35.34 -11.64
N ILE A 149 -7.18 -35.01 -10.42
CA ILE A 149 -6.88 -33.72 -9.78
C ILE A 149 -5.38 -33.58 -9.57
N GLU A 150 -4.72 -34.62 -9.03
CA GLU A 150 -3.27 -34.63 -8.81
C GLU A 150 -2.51 -34.40 -10.13
N GLU A 151 -2.82 -35.16 -11.19
CA GLU A 151 -2.22 -34.97 -12.50
C GLU A 151 -2.42 -33.55 -13.09
N MET A 152 -3.59 -32.94 -12.87
CA MET A 152 -3.87 -31.61 -13.39
C MET A 152 -3.18 -30.51 -12.57
N VAL A 153 -3.05 -30.70 -11.27
CA VAL A 153 -2.30 -29.80 -10.38
C VAL A 153 -0.81 -29.82 -10.75
N GLU A 154 -0.22 -30.99 -10.93
CA GLU A 154 1.20 -31.11 -11.35
C GLU A 154 1.43 -30.39 -12.71
N LYS A 155 0.57 -30.64 -13.70
CA LYS A 155 0.67 -29.98 -15.00
C LYS A 155 0.49 -28.47 -14.93
N ALA A 156 -0.44 -28.00 -14.07
CA ALA A 156 -0.65 -26.58 -13.86
C ALA A 156 0.58 -25.94 -13.19
N GLN A 157 1.20 -26.61 -12.25
CA GLN A 157 2.41 -26.12 -11.59
C GLN A 157 3.57 -25.99 -12.58
N GLU A 158 3.84 -27.03 -13.40
CA GLU A 158 4.87 -26.94 -14.43
C GLU A 158 4.64 -25.81 -15.44
N GLU A 159 3.39 -25.55 -15.79
CA GLU A 159 3.02 -24.49 -16.73
C GLU A 159 3.20 -23.10 -16.11
N ILE A 160 2.80 -22.92 -14.86
CA ILE A 160 2.98 -21.66 -14.13
C ILE A 160 4.46 -21.39 -13.88
N ASP A 161 5.24 -22.40 -13.50
CA ASP A 161 6.69 -22.26 -13.29
C ASP A 161 7.40 -21.80 -14.58
N LYS A 162 7.02 -22.35 -15.75
CA LYS A 162 7.52 -21.90 -17.05
C LYS A 162 7.12 -20.45 -17.33
N LYS A 163 5.87 -20.11 -17.09
CA LYS A 163 5.36 -18.76 -17.32
C LYS A 163 6.05 -17.71 -16.43
N ILE A 164 6.27 -18.05 -15.15
CA ILE A 164 7.03 -17.20 -14.22
C ILE A 164 8.45 -16.95 -14.75
N TRP A 165 9.06 -17.99 -15.28
CA TRP A 165 10.41 -17.92 -15.86
C TRP A 165 10.45 -17.01 -17.11
N GLU A 166 9.53 -17.21 -18.04
CA GLU A 166 9.42 -16.43 -19.26
C GLU A 166 9.14 -14.94 -18.97
N GLU A 167 8.21 -14.67 -18.05
CA GLU A 167 7.90 -13.29 -17.63
C GLU A 167 9.06 -12.64 -16.86
N GLY A 168 9.81 -13.43 -16.09
CA GLY A 168 11.02 -12.97 -15.41
C GLY A 168 12.12 -12.58 -16.41
N GLU A 169 12.35 -13.38 -17.46
CA GLU A 169 13.30 -13.06 -18.53
C GLU A 169 12.87 -11.79 -19.31
N ASN A 170 11.59 -11.67 -19.62
CA ASN A 170 11.03 -10.50 -20.31
C ASN A 170 11.23 -9.23 -19.49
N ALA A 171 10.90 -9.27 -18.19
CA ALA A 171 11.10 -8.16 -17.28
C ALA A 171 12.58 -7.76 -17.16
N ALA A 172 13.50 -8.74 -17.09
CA ALA A 172 14.93 -8.47 -17.06
C ALA A 172 15.44 -7.80 -18.35
N LEU A 173 14.93 -8.23 -19.52
CA LEU A 173 15.25 -7.62 -20.81
C LEU A 173 14.72 -6.17 -20.88
N GLU A 174 13.50 -5.91 -20.46
CA GLU A 174 12.91 -4.57 -20.45
C GLU A 174 13.69 -3.61 -19.53
N MET A 175 14.17 -4.11 -18.39
CA MET A 175 14.97 -3.34 -17.43
C MET A 175 16.45 -3.21 -17.83
N GLY A 176 16.88 -3.87 -18.92
CA GLY A 176 18.28 -3.86 -19.38
C GLY A 176 19.24 -4.61 -18.47
N VAL A 177 18.76 -5.50 -17.61
CA VAL A 177 19.57 -6.31 -16.70
C VAL A 177 19.97 -7.60 -17.41
N MET A 178 21.25 -7.71 -17.81
CA MET A 178 21.79 -8.92 -18.44
C MET A 178 22.57 -9.76 -17.41
N GLY A 179 22.46 -11.10 -17.51
CA GLY A 179 23.27 -12.03 -16.74
C GLY A 179 22.69 -12.43 -15.37
N LEU A 180 21.37 -12.40 -15.23
CA LEU A 180 20.72 -13.04 -14.07
C LEU A 180 20.99 -14.56 -14.12
N ASN A 181 21.48 -15.10 -13.00
CA ASN A 181 21.70 -16.53 -12.85
C ASN A 181 20.37 -17.28 -12.94
N LYS A 182 20.37 -18.37 -13.67
CA LYS A 182 19.24 -19.30 -13.79
C LYS A 182 18.93 -19.99 -12.46
#